data_af7986f4ea7864efd3e77bf2e55eaa95
#
_entry.id   af7986f4ea7864efd3e77bf2e55eaa95
#
_cell.length_a   1.000
_cell.length_b   1.000
_cell.length_c   1.000
_cell.angle_alpha   90.00
_cell.angle_beta   90.00
_cell.angle_gamma   90.00
#
_symmetry.space_group_name_H-M   'P 1'
#
loop_
_entity.id
_entity.type
_entity.pdbx_description
1 polymer ?
#
loop_
_entity_poly.entity_id
_entity_poly.type
_entity_poly.pdbx_seq_one_letter_code
_entity_poly.pdbx_strand_id
1 'polypeptide(L)'
;MSEILSLIAEIETKMQFIITQKENCEKKIAALESENERLRNEVVALSNKNSELYNKDIVGKLTKAIEQKEDINELRRKINELLQEVNKGMALLVLIQDRD
;
A
#
# COMPACT_ATOMS: atom_id res chain seq x y z
N MET A 1 -7.47 3.74 60.72
CA MET A 1 -8.63 3.26 59.88
C MET A 1 -8.88 4.20 58.72
N SER A 2 -8.98 5.51 58.91
CA SER A 2 -9.25 6.46 57.83
C SER A 2 -8.11 6.54 56.80
N GLU A 3 -6.85 6.36 57.23
CA GLU A 3 -5.70 6.33 56.35
C GLU A 3 -5.70 5.13 55.39
N ILE A 4 -6.12 3.97 55.93
CA ILE A 4 -6.22 2.73 55.15
C ILE A 4 -7.33 2.87 54.12
N LEU A 5 -8.47 3.45 54.46
CA LEU A 5 -9.57 3.67 53.53
C LEU A 5 -9.17 4.65 52.44
N SER A 6 -8.42 5.70 52.80
CA SER A 6 -7.91 6.68 51.86
C SER A 6 -6.93 6.04 50.86
N LEU A 7 -6.05 5.17 51.32
CA LEU A 7 -5.12 4.42 50.48
C LEU A 7 -5.84 3.49 49.52
N ILE A 8 -6.88 2.80 49.99
CA ILE A 8 -7.70 1.91 49.19
C ILE A 8 -8.38 2.72 48.06
N ALA A 9 -8.94 3.88 48.40
CA ALA A 9 -9.58 4.77 47.42
C ALA A 9 -8.60 5.28 46.39
N GLU A 10 -7.38 5.63 46.77
CA GLU A 10 -6.31 6.00 45.84
C GLU A 10 -5.94 4.90 44.88
N ILE A 11 -5.80 3.66 45.43
CA ILE A 11 -5.48 2.48 44.62
C ILE A 11 -6.59 2.23 43.62
N GLU A 12 -7.85 2.28 44.02
CA GLU A 12 -8.99 2.12 43.12
C GLU A 12 -9.00 3.14 42.01
N THR A 13 -8.74 4.39 42.34
CA THR A 13 -8.67 5.49 41.35
C THR A 13 -7.55 5.24 40.34
N LYS A 14 -6.38 4.84 40.79
CA LYS A 14 -5.23 4.53 39.93
C LYS A 14 -5.52 3.31 39.06
N MET A 15 -6.16 2.29 39.61
CA MET A 15 -6.56 1.11 38.83
C MET A 15 -7.54 1.47 37.73
N GLN A 16 -8.54 2.30 38.03
CA GLN A 16 -9.49 2.76 37.03
C GLN A 16 -8.81 3.59 35.93
N PHE A 17 -7.85 4.41 36.32
CA PHE A 17 -7.07 5.19 35.35
C PHE A 17 -6.30 4.26 34.41
N ILE A 18 -5.64 3.23 34.95
CA ILE A 18 -4.88 2.25 34.15
C ILE A 18 -5.81 1.49 33.21
N ILE A 19 -6.99 1.05 33.70
CA ILE A 19 -7.96 0.33 32.88
C ILE A 19 -8.44 1.22 31.73
N THR A 20 -8.75 2.48 32.01
CA THR A 20 -9.16 3.45 30.98
C THR A 20 -8.07 3.68 29.96
N GLN A 21 -6.82 3.79 30.39
CA GLN A 21 -5.68 3.95 29.50
C GLN A 21 -5.51 2.71 28.60
N LYS A 22 -5.65 1.53 29.18
CA LYS A 22 -5.58 0.28 28.45
C LYS A 22 -6.66 0.20 27.37
N GLU A 23 -7.91 0.51 27.74
CA GLU A 23 -9.03 0.49 26.80
C GLU A 23 -8.81 1.50 25.66
N ASN A 24 -8.33 2.69 25.98
CA ASN A 24 -8.02 3.71 24.97
C ASN A 24 -6.91 3.25 24.02
N CYS A 25 -5.88 2.61 24.56
CA CYS A 25 -4.80 2.03 23.74
C CYS A 25 -5.31 0.92 22.84
N GLU A 26 -6.16 0.04 23.32
CA GLU A 26 -6.78 -1.03 22.55
C GLU A 26 -7.60 -0.46 21.38
N LYS A 27 -8.36 0.60 21.64
CA LYS A 27 -9.13 1.28 20.60
C LYS A 27 -8.22 1.90 19.53
N LYS A 28 -7.13 2.52 19.95
CA LYS A 28 -6.14 3.09 19.03
C LYS A 28 -5.49 2.01 18.18
N ILE A 29 -5.15 0.88 18.79
CA ILE A 29 -4.57 -0.24 18.06
C ILE A 29 -5.54 -0.74 17.01
N ALA A 30 -6.80 -0.95 17.37
CA ALA A 30 -7.83 -1.39 16.43
C ALA A 30 -8.00 -0.41 15.27
N ALA A 31 -8.02 0.90 15.58
CA ALA A 31 -8.13 1.93 14.56
C ALA A 31 -6.92 1.95 13.63
N LEU A 32 -5.73 1.80 14.18
CA LEU A 32 -4.49 1.75 13.39
C LEU A 32 -4.42 0.50 12.52
N GLU A 33 -4.86 -0.65 13.02
CA GLU A 33 -4.92 -1.89 12.24
C GLU A 33 -5.89 -1.74 11.06
N SER A 34 -7.06 -1.15 11.29
CA SER A 34 -8.05 -0.89 10.26
C SER A 34 -7.50 0.07 9.20
N GLU A 35 -6.87 1.15 9.62
CA GLU A 35 -6.26 2.13 8.73
C GLU A 35 -5.11 1.51 7.92
N ASN A 36 -4.33 0.66 8.57
CA ASN A 36 -3.23 -0.04 7.92
C ASN A 36 -3.74 -0.95 6.80
N GLU A 37 -4.80 -1.70 7.07
CA GLU A 37 -5.44 -2.56 6.06
C GLU A 37 -6.00 -1.74 4.90
N ARG A 38 -6.65 -0.60 5.21
CA ARG A 38 -7.16 0.32 4.19
C ARG A 38 -6.04 0.82 3.29
N LEU A 39 -4.94 1.26 3.90
CA LEU A 39 -3.78 1.76 3.14
C LEU A 39 -3.13 0.68 2.29
N ARG A 40 -3.04 -0.53 2.79
CA ARG A 40 -2.50 -1.66 2.02
C ARG A 40 -3.36 -1.94 0.79
N ASN A 41 -4.68 -1.96 0.97
CA ASN A 41 -5.62 -2.16 -0.14
C ASN A 41 -5.51 -1.04 -1.16
N GLU A 42 -5.36 0.20 -0.70
CA GLU A 42 -5.18 1.37 -1.56
C GLU A 42 -3.88 1.27 -2.36
N VAL A 43 -2.80 0.86 -1.72
CA VAL A 43 -1.51 0.65 -2.41
C VAL A 43 -1.64 -0.39 -3.51
N VAL A 44 -2.30 -1.52 -3.23
CA VAL A 44 -2.52 -2.57 -4.24
C VAL A 44 -3.37 -2.03 -5.40
N ALA A 45 -4.44 -1.31 -5.11
CA ALA A 45 -5.31 -0.73 -6.13
C ALA A 45 -4.56 0.27 -7.01
N LEU A 46 -3.76 1.15 -6.41
CA LEU A 46 -2.96 2.13 -7.13
C LEU A 46 -1.88 1.45 -7.99
N SER A 47 -1.27 0.40 -7.46
CA SER A 47 -0.26 -0.37 -8.20
C SER A 47 -0.87 -1.03 -9.43
N ASN A 48 -2.06 -1.63 -9.30
CA ASN A 48 -2.77 -2.25 -10.42
C ASN A 48 -3.16 -1.21 -11.47
N LYS A 49 -3.67 -0.07 -11.02
CA LYS A 49 -4.05 1.03 -11.92
C LYS A 49 -2.83 1.57 -12.66
N ASN A 50 -1.71 1.71 -11.97
CA ASN A 50 -0.46 2.16 -12.56
C ASN A 50 0.01 1.20 -13.64
N SER A 51 -0.08 -0.11 -13.38
CA SER A 51 0.25 -1.15 -14.34
C SER A 51 -0.65 -1.09 -15.58
N GLU A 52 -1.95 -0.88 -15.39
CA GLU A 52 -2.90 -0.72 -16.51
C GLU A 52 -2.58 0.49 -17.37
N LEU A 53 -2.30 1.62 -16.75
CA LEU A 53 -1.94 2.84 -17.47
C LEU A 53 -0.64 2.67 -18.25
N TYR A 54 0.32 1.99 -17.64
CA TYR A 54 1.59 1.68 -18.27
C TYR A 54 1.39 0.81 -19.51
N ASN A 55 0.57 -0.23 -19.39
CA ASN A 55 0.25 -1.13 -20.50
C ASN A 55 -0.49 -0.41 -21.62
N LYS A 56 -1.41 0.49 -21.29
CA LYS A 56 -2.10 1.30 -22.29
C LYS A 56 -1.13 2.20 -23.07
N ASP A 57 -0.19 2.80 -22.35
CA ASP A 57 0.84 3.64 -22.97
C ASP A 57 1.70 2.83 -23.94
N ILE A 58 2.11 1.64 -23.54
CA ILE A 58 2.89 0.73 -24.39
C ILE A 58 2.11 0.32 -25.63
N VAL A 59 0.85 -0.06 -25.48
CA VAL A 59 -0.02 -0.42 -26.61
C VAL A 59 -0.19 0.74 -27.55
N GLY A 60 -0.38 1.95 -27.01
CA GLY A 60 -0.49 3.18 -27.80
C GLY A 60 0.77 3.44 -28.63
N LYS A 61 1.94 3.28 -28.02
CA LYS A 61 3.23 3.45 -28.71
C LYS A 61 3.40 2.41 -29.81
N LEU A 62 3.05 1.15 -29.54
CA LEU A 62 3.14 0.08 -30.52
C LEU A 62 2.20 0.30 -31.68
N THR A 63 0.95 0.69 -31.42
CA THR A 63 -0.05 1.01 -32.46
C THR A 63 0.44 2.14 -33.35
N LYS A 64 1.01 3.19 -32.73
CA LYS A 64 1.55 4.33 -33.47
C LYS A 64 2.72 3.93 -34.36
N ALA A 65 3.60 3.06 -33.87
CA ALA A 65 4.72 2.53 -34.66
C ALA A 65 4.24 1.73 -35.88
N ILE A 66 3.21 0.91 -35.69
CA ILE A 66 2.60 0.13 -36.79
C ILE A 66 1.94 1.05 -37.81
N GLU A 67 1.19 2.05 -37.36
CA GLU A 67 0.52 3.03 -38.23
C GLU A 67 1.49 3.84 -39.09
N GLN A 68 2.66 4.15 -38.55
CA GLN A 68 3.69 4.89 -39.26
C GLN A 68 4.42 4.06 -40.33
N LYS A 69 4.12 2.77 -40.43
CA LYS A 69 4.74 1.84 -41.40
C LYS A 69 6.26 1.89 -41.40
N GLU A 70 6.83 1.85 -40.20
CA GLU A 70 8.28 1.89 -40.06
C GLU A 70 8.90 0.58 -40.58
N ASP A 71 10.21 0.66 -40.89
CA ASP A 71 10.92 -0.53 -41.35
C ASP A 71 10.92 -1.61 -40.25
N ILE A 72 11.05 -2.87 -40.67
CA ILE A 72 10.93 -4.04 -39.78
C ILE A 72 11.96 -3.99 -38.65
N ASN A 73 13.18 -3.52 -38.94
CA ASN A 73 14.25 -3.47 -37.94
C ASN A 73 13.94 -2.43 -36.85
N GLU A 74 13.41 -1.30 -37.23
CA GLU A 74 13.03 -0.25 -36.31
C GLU A 74 11.83 -0.65 -35.47
N LEU A 75 10.85 -1.31 -36.07
CA LEU A 75 9.70 -1.86 -35.37
C LEU A 75 10.15 -2.91 -34.35
N ARG A 76 11.07 -3.80 -34.73
CA ARG A 76 11.63 -4.81 -33.84
C ARG A 76 12.35 -4.16 -32.64
N ARG A 77 13.11 -3.12 -32.88
CA ARG A 77 13.80 -2.36 -31.83
C ARG A 77 12.80 -1.77 -30.84
N LYS A 78 11.74 -1.17 -31.35
CA LYS A 78 10.68 -0.59 -30.51
C LYS A 78 9.95 -1.65 -29.69
N ILE A 79 9.65 -2.79 -30.28
CA ILE A 79 9.02 -3.91 -29.57
C ILE A 79 9.91 -4.38 -28.41
N ASN A 80 11.22 -4.50 -28.66
CA ASN A 80 12.17 -4.92 -27.62
C ASN A 80 12.24 -3.89 -26.49
N GLU A 81 12.24 -2.60 -26.78
CA GLU A 81 12.22 -1.54 -25.79
C GLU A 81 10.94 -1.58 -24.94
N LEU A 82 9.80 -1.82 -25.59
CA LEU A 82 8.51 -1.92 -24.89
C LEU A 82 8.46 -3.14 -23.98
N LEU A 83 9.02 -4.28 -24.43
CA LEU A 83 9.11 -5.47 -23.59
C LEU A 83 9.98 -5.23 -22.35
N GLN A 84 11.07 -4.49 -22.50
CA GLN A 84 11.90 -4.11 -21.36
C GLN A 84 11.14 -3.23 -20.37
N GLU A 85 10.34 -2.29 -20.86
CA GLU A 85 9.51 -1.44 -20.02
C GLU A 85 8.44 -2.24 -19.27
N VAL A 86 7.80 -3.19 -19.94
CA VAL A 86 6.83 -4.10 -19.30
C VAL A 86 7.49 -4.90 -18.18
N ASN A 87 8.67 -5.45 -18.44
CA ASN A 87 9.42 -6.22 -17.46
C ASN A 87 9.79 -5.38 -16.24
N LYS A 88 10.17 -4.13 -16.44
CA LYS A 88 10.45 -3.19 -15.34
C LYS A 88 9.19 -2.92 -14.52
N GLY A 89 8.06 -2.71 -15.17
CA GLY A 89 6.78 -2.48 -14.48
C GLY A 89 6.37 -3.69 -13.65
N MET A 90 6.51 -4.87 -14.19
CA MET A 90 6.22 -6.12 -13.48
C MET A 90 7.16 -6.32 -12.28
N ALA A 91 8.44 -6.02 -12.44
CA ALA A 91 9.41 -6.12 -11.36
C ALA A 91 9.06 -5.17 -10.21
N LEU A 92 8.66 -3.94 -10.52
CA LEU A 92 8.22 -2.96 -9.53
C LEU A 92 6.96 -3.43 -8.80
N LEU A 93 6.01 -4.02 -9.52
CA LEU A 93 4.78 -4.54 -8.95
C LEU A 93 5.07 -5.67 -7.96
N VAL A 94 5.96 -6.59 -8.32
CA VAL A 94 6.39 -7.69 -7.45
C VAL A 94 7.06 -7.15 -6.19
N LEU A 95 7.93 -6.15 -6.31
CA LEU A 95 8.59 -5.52 -5.17
C LEU A 95 7.58 -4.88 -4.20
N ILE A 96 6.54 -4.24 -4.72
CA ILE A 96 5.50 -3.63 -3.90
C ILE A 96 4.70 -4.71 -3.16
N GLN A 97 4.36 -5.81 -3.83
CA GLN A 97 3.64 -6.93 -3.22
C GLN A 97 4.48 -7.64 -2.14
N ASP A 98 5.77 -7.78 -2.35
CA ASP A 98 6.68 -8.45 -1.42
C ASP A 98 6.94 -7.64 -0.14
N ARG A 99 6.66 -6.36 -0.15
CA ARG A 99 6.85 -5.50 1.02
C ARG A 99 5.79 -5.67 2.10
N ASP A 100 4.73 -6.37 1.80
CA ASP A 100 3.70 -6.71 2.79
C ASP A 100 4.12 -7.91 3.62
#